data_6b3e7b6af6f09e3a4f6e5a7061d57cac
#
_entry.id   6b3e7b6af6f09e3a4f6e5a7061d57cac
#
_cell.length_a   1.000
_cell.length_b   1.000
_cell.length_c   1.000
_cell.angle_alpha   90.00
_cell.angle_beta   90.00
_cell.angle_gamma   90.00
#
_symmetry.space_group_name_H-M   'P 1'
#
loop_
_entity.id
_entity.type
_entity.pdbx_description
1 polymer ?
#
loop_
_entity_poly.entity_id
_entity_poly.type
_entity_poly.pdbx_seq_one_letter_code
_entity_poly.pdbx_strand_id
1 'polypeptide(L)'
;MENISSQELKQRNTIKKDKIKSGNIQVQDVINIDKILEDVKRFNLNTVNVPVEIDIPEVTSSKFTVNQYQKQHAINLIKELLKHDIKIIVEPFPFIQQGSIGETEWNPNDINEFFWNWKTVVLQDIFDSITNKYNIYGLKIASNFIHMEYAEGYWNDVIDFTRKQYDGNVIYQMNSWITAVWDPSYEAKFIQRINRPYLKKVDFVGIDCWFELSDKKIPSYEEVIECLFSTTIYSRAQEVIYQIERLHRSTKKSVYFGGFNIPACEYGLRTPWNPHTSDTFSAEIQINGWRAYREIMEPKSYFKGFSIWFIGSCDKKHPYQIHSKEAEIIINEWYKE
;
A
#
# COMPACT_ATOMS: atom_id res chain seq x y z
N MET A 1 13.57 -26.85 23.38
CA MET A 1 12.22 -26.29 23.10
C MET A 1 11.91 -25.36 24.27
N GLU A 2 11.96 -24.06 24.07
CA GLU A 2 11.61 -23.08 25.11
C GLU A 2 10.11 -23.12 25.36
N ASN A 3 9.71 -23.33 26.61
CA ASN A 3 8.31 -23.27 27.02
C ASN A 3 7.82 -21.81 26.96
N ILE A 4 7.08 -21.49 25.91
CA ILE A 4 6.42 -20.17 25.78
C ILE A 4 5.33 -20.08 26.86
N SER A 5 5.37 -19.02 27.65
CA SER A 5 4.37 -18.79 28.71
C SER A 5 2.98 -18.53 28.12
N SER A 6 1.92 -18.86 28.88
CA SER A 6 0.53 -18.62 28.45
C SER A 6 0.24 -17.13 28.20
N GLN A 7 1.01 -16.25 28.83
CA GLN A 7 0.91 -14.79 28.69
C GLN A 7 1.55 -14.33 27.36
N GLU A 8 2.70 -14.91 26.97
CA GLU A 8 3.35 -14.68 25.68
C GLU A 8 2.52 -15.23 24.51
N LEU A 9 1.86 -16.39 24.69
CA LEU A 9 0.92 -16.94 23.72
C LEU A 9 -0.29 -16.02 23.51
N LYS A 10 -0.90 -15.49 24.59
CA LYS A 10 -2.00 -14.54 24.50
C LYS A 10 -1.56 -13.24 23.81
N GLN A 11 -0.37 -12.72 24.10
CA GLN A 11 0.19 -11.52 23.50
C GLN A 11 0.50 -11.73 22.01
N ARG A 12 1.08 -12.88 21.62
CA ARG A 12 1.29 -13.25 20.21
C ARG A 12 -0.01 -13.37 19.43
N ASN A 13 -1.04 -14.00 20.02
CA ASN A 13 -2.37 -14.14 19.39
C ASN A 13 -3.08 -12.78 19.24
N THR A 14 -2.93 -11.87 20.19
CA THR A 14 -3.46 -10.51 20.07
C THR A 14 -2.75 -9.73 18.98
N ILE A 15 -1.42 -9.83 18.86
CA ILE A 15 -0.64 -9.21 17.80
C ILE A 15 -1.04 -9.74 16.43
N LYS A 16 -1.25 -11.06 16.27
CA LYS A 16 -1.69 -11.65 14.99
C LYS A 16 -3.09 -11.20 14.58
N LYS A 17 -4.04 -11.07 15.52
CA LYS A 17 -5.40 -10.58 15.24
C LYS A 17 -5.44 -9.16 14.68
N ASP A 18 -4.41 -8.35 14.95
CA ASP A 18 -4.33 -6.96 14.48
C ASP A 18 -3.59 -6.81 13.14
N LYS A 19 -3.08 -7.90 12.57
CA LYS A 19 -2.40 -7.87 11.27
C LYS A 19 -3.40 -7.68 10.13
N ILE A 20 -2.95 -7.00 9.08
CA ILE A 20 -3.73 -6.71 7.88
C ILE A 20 -3.23 -7.60 6.75
N LYS A 21 -4.13 -8.40 6.21
CA LYS A 21 -3.95 -9.09 4.93
C LYS A 21 -5.01 -8.56 3.99
N SER A 22 -4.63 -7.69 3.10
CA SER A 22 -5.59 -7.01 2.23
C SER A 22 -5.30 -7.20 0.75
N GLY A 23 -6.26 -6.79 -0.06
CA GLY A 23 -6.11 -6.62 -1.50
C GLY A 23 -6.62 -5.24 -1.92
N ASN A 24 -5.96 -4.64 -2.89
CA ASN A 24 -6.40 -3.41 -3.53
C ASN A 24 -7.39 -3.73 -4.65
N ILE A 25 -8.39 -2.91 -4.81
CA ILE A 25 -9.27 -2.89 -5.99
C ILE A 25 -8.71 -1.85 -6.94
N GLN A 26 -8.58 -2.18 -8.22
CA GLN A 26 -8.20 -1.20 -9.23
C GLN A 26 -9.32 -0.19 -9.49
N VAL A 27 -8.94 1.07 -9.68
CA VAL A 27 -9.80 2.09 -10.26
C VAL A 27 -10.02 1.74 -11.73
N GLN A 28 -11.19 2.02 -12.29
CA GLN A 28 -11.63 1.73 -13.67
C GLN A 28 -12.16 0.31 -13.95
N ASP A 29 -11.81 -0.68 -13.15
CA ASP A 29 -12.37 -2.01 -13.38
C ASP A 29 -13.87 -2.04 -13.08
N VAL A 30 -14.60 -2.77 -13.90
CA VAL A 30 -15.95 -3.16 -13.52
C VAL A 30 -15.85 -4.00 -12.25
N ILE A 31 -16.36 -3.47 -11.15
CA ILE A 31 -16.27 -4.14 -9.85
C ILE A 31 -17.06 -5.46 -9.93
N ASN A 32 -16.33 -6.56 -9.96
CA ASN A 32 -16.89 -7.90 -9.89
C ASN A 32 -16.80 -8.40 -8.43
N ILE A 33 -17.89 -8.23 -7.70
CA ILE A 33 -17.96 -8.54 -6.26
C ILE A 33 -17.67 -10.03 -6.01
N ASP A 34 -18.22 -10.92 -6.81
CA ASP A 34 -18.02 -12.37 -6.65
C ASP A 34 -16.55 -12.75 -6.81
N LYS A 35 -15.87 -12.15 -7.79
CA LYS A 35 -14.43 -12.37 -8.00
C LYS A 35 -13.58 -11.81 -6.86
N ILE A 36 -13.96 -10.67 -6.31
CA ILE A 36 -13.30 -10.09 -5.13
C ILE A 36 -13.45 -11.03 -3.92
N LEU A 37 -14.66 -11.55 -3.67
CA LEU A 37 -14.92 -12.50 -2.57
C LEU A 37 -14.20 -13.83 -2.78
N GLU A 38 -14.10 -14.31 -4.04
CA GLU A 38 -13.27 -15.47 -4.39
C GLU A 38 -11.81 -15.24 -4.02
N ASP A 39 -11.22 -14.10 -4.39
CA ASP A 39 -9.82 -13.78 -4.10
C ASP A 39 -9.59 -13.53 -2.60
N VAL A 40 -10.53 -12.90 -1.90
CA VAL A 40 -10.50 -12.76 -0.43
C VAL A 40 -10.38 -14.12 0.25
N LYS A 41 -11.21 -15.09 -0.17
CA LYS A 41 -11.17 -16.45 0.35
C LYS A 41 -9.89 -17.19 -0.07
N ARG A 42 -9.51 -17.08 -1.35
CA ARG A 42 -8.34 -17.73 -1.95
C ARG A 42 -7.05 -17.36 -1.22
N PHE A 43 -6.87 -16.08 -0.90
CA PHE A 43 -5.66 -15.58 -0.24
C PHE A 43 -5.81 -15.45 1.28
N ASN A 44 -6.96 -15.85 1.84
CA ASN A 44 -7.26 -15.70 3.26
C ASN A 44 -7.09 -14.24 3.73
N LEU A 45 -7.66 -13.29 2.97
CA LEU A 45 -7.62 -11.87 3.30
C LEU A 45 -8.65 -11.53 4.39
N ASN A 46 -8.34 -10.55 5.22
CA ASN A 46 -9.23 -10.04 6.26
C ASN A 46 -9.63 -8.59 6.03
N THR A 47 -9.09 -7.97 5.00
CA THR A 47 -9.26 -6.54 4.70
C THR A 47 -9.28 -6.33 3.18
N VAL A 48 -10.01 -5.31 2.72
CA VAL A 48 -9.98 -4.85 1.31
C VAL A 48 -9.78 -3.34 1.30
N ASN A 49 -8.85 -2.88 0.46
CA ASN A 49 -8.68 -1.47 0.16
C ASN A 49 -9.63 -1.10 -0.98
N VAL A 50 -10.59 -0.23 -0.67
CA VAL A 50 -11.61 0.22 -1.62
C VAL A 50 -11.29 1.64 -2.06
N PRO A 51 -10.98 1.85 -3.35
CA PRO A 51 -10.70 3.18 -3.87
C PRO A 51 -11.99 3.99 -4.03
N VAL A 52 -11.88 5.28 -3.77
CA VAL A 52 -12.85 6.30 -4.16
C VAL A 52 -12.16 7.20 -5.17
N GLU A 53 -12.59 7.13 -6.41
CA GLU A 53 -11.96 7.84 -7.52
C GLU A 53 -12.12 9.35 -7.40
N ILE A 54 -11.01 10.07 -7.53
CA ILE A 54 -10.95 11.53 -7.54
C ILE A 54 -10.51 11.97 -8.93
N ASP A 55 -11.45 12.58 -9.66
CA ASP A 55 -11.21 13.09 -11.02
C ASP A 55 -10.32 14.33 -10.97
N ILE A 56 -9.13 14.24 -11.54
CA ILE A 56 -8.14 15.31 -11.61
C ILE A 56 -7.90 15.64 -13.08
N PRO A 57 -8.29 16.85 -13.54
CA PRO A 57 -8.22 17.22 -14.97
C PRO A 57 -6.79 17.18 -15.53
N GLU A 58 -5.83 17.68 -14.75
CA GLU A 58 -4.43 17.81 -15.18
C GLU A 58 -3.47 17.59 -14.03
N VAL A 59 -2.23 17.18 -14.33
CA VAL A 59 -1.18 16.91 -13.34
C VAL A 59 -0.86 18.10 -12.42
N THR A 60 -1.17 19.33 -12.86
CA THR A 60 -0.97 20.56 -12.10
C THR A 60 -2.24 21.10 -11.44
N SER A 61 -3.36 20.37 -11.56
CA SER A 61 -4.63 20.84 -11.02
C SER A 61 -4.64 20.85 -9.50
N SER A 62 -5.06 21.98 -8.93
CA SER A 62 -5.40 22.15 -7.52
C SER A 62 -6.91 22.00 -7.27
N LYS A 63 -7.71 21.92 -8.34
CA LYS A 63 -9.16 21.66 -8.33
C LYS A 63 -9.45 20.29 -8.89
N PHE A 64 -10.30 19.56 -8.20
CA PHE A 64 -10.67 18.18 -8.52
C PHE A 64 -12.01 17.85 -7.89
N THR A 65 -12.61 16.74 -8.30
CA THR A 65 -13.93 16.31 -7.81
C THR A 65 -13.94 14.83 -7.49
N VAL A 66 -14.81 14.44 -6.55
CA VAL A 66 -15.07 13.01 -6.31
C VAL A 66 -15.93 12.48 -7.46
N ASN A 67 -15.52 11.41 -8.11
CA ASN A 67 -16.32 10.73 -9.12
C ASN A 67 -17.53 10.06 -8.45
N GLN A 68 -18.71 10.69 -8.56
CA GLN A 68 -19.90 10.25 -7.86
C GLN A 68 -20.41 8.89 -8.35
N TYR A 69 -20.20 8.56 -9.63
CA TYR A 69 -20.60 7.29 -10.19
C TYR A 69 -19.74 6.15 -9.62
N GLN A 70 -18.43 6.29 -9.67
CA GLN A 70 -17.49 5.30 -9.12
C GLN A 70 -17.60 5.19 -7.60
N LYS A 71 -17.82 6.31 -6.89
CA LYS A 71 -18.11 6.29 -5.46
C LYS A 71 -19.33 5.45 -5.11
N GLN A 72 -20.39 5.50 -5.92
CA GLN A 72 -21.57 4.66 -5.67
C GLN A 72 -21.23 3.16 -5.81
N HIS A 73 -20.38 2.79 -6.77
CA HIS A 73 -19.89 1.42 -6.89
C HIS A 73 -19.02 1.01 -5.69
N ALA A 74 -18.14 1.90 -5.23
CA ALA A 74 -17.36 1.68 -4.01
C ALA A 74 -18.26 1.47 -2.78
N ILE A 75 -19.32 2.26 -2.60
CA ILE A 75 -20.30 2.10 -1.51
C ILE A 75 -21.02 0.75 -1.61
N ASN A 76 -21.41 0.30 -2.80
CA ASN A 76 -22.06 -0.98 -2.99
C ASN A 76 -21.13 -2.14 -2.62
N LEU A 77 -19.87 -2.05 -3.03
CA LEU A 77 -18.84 -3.03 -2.64
C LEU A 77 -18.61 -3.04 -1.13
N ILE A 78 -18.48 -1.87 -0.48
CA ILE A 78 -18.33 -1.75 0.97
C ILE A 78 -19.47 -2.46 1.69
N LYS A 79 -20.72 -2.22 1.27
CA LYS A 79 -21.91 -2.87 1.87
C LYS A 79 -21.83 -4.39 1.76
N GLU A 80 -21.37 -4.91 0.63
CA GLU A 80 -21.27 -6.34 0.43
C GLU A 80 -20.15 -6.95 1.28
N LEU A 81 -18.95 -6.35 1.26
CA LEU A 81 -17.81 -6.83 2.04
C LEU A 81 -18.09 -6.85 3.55
N LEU A 82 -18.82 -5.85 4.07
CA LEU A 82 -19.21 -5.79 5.49
C LEU A 82 -20.13 -6.96 5.91
N LYS A 83 -20.92 -7.54 5.01
CA LYS A 83 -21.72 -8.74 5.30
C LYS A 83 -20.86 -9.99 5.53
N HIS A 84 -19.62 -9.96 5.07
CA HIS A 84 -18.65 -11.05 5.19
C HIS A 84 -17.58 -10.80 6.26
N ASP A 85 -17.80 -9.84 7.17
CA ASP A 85 -16.88 -9.46 8.24
C ASP A 85 -15.49 -9.00 7.75
N ILE A 86 -15.40 -8.50 6.51
CA ILE A 86 -14.18 -7.98 5.93
C ILE A 86 -13.97 -6.54 6.38
N LYS A 87 -12.78 -6.25 6.90
CA LYS A 87 -12.37 -4.89 7.25
C LYS A 87 -12.19 -4.05 5.98
N ILE A 88 -12.59 -2.79 6.02
CA ILE A 88 -12.50 -1.88 4.88
C ILE A 88 -11.47 -0.78 5.17
N ILE A 89 -10.54 -0.59 4.25
CA ILE A 89 -9.73 0.63 4.18
C ILE A 89 -10.22 1.41 2.97
N VAL A 90 -10.65 2.65 3.19
CA VAL A 90 -11.05 3.56 2.10
C VAL A 90 -9.84 4.36 1.66
N GLU A 91 -9.67 4.47 0.36
CA GLU A 91 -8.58 5.21 -0.27
C GLU A 91 -9.12 6.21 -1.29
N PRO A 92 -9.11 7.54 -1.00
CA PRO A 92 -9.31 8.55 -2.05
C PRO A 92 -8.16 8.43 -3.04
N PHE A 93 -8.46 7.90 -4.23
CA PHE A 93 -7.44 7.58 -5.24
C PHE A 93 -7.44 8.61 -6.36
N PRO A 94 -6.31 9.30 -6.59
CA PRO A 94 -6.17 10.28 -7.68
C PRO A 94 -6.26 9.61 -9.05
N PHE A 95 -7.17 10.10 -9.87
CA PHE A 95 -7.38 9.65 -11.23
C PHE A 95 -7.10 10.79 -12.20
N ILE A 96 -5.81 10.94 -12.58
CA ILE A 96 -5.30 12.10 -13.30
C ILE A 96 -5.42 11.87 -14.79
N GLN A 97 -6.03 12.85 -15.49
CA GLN A 97 -6.25 12.78 -16.95
C GLN A 97 -6.81 11.42 -17.38
N GLN A 98 -7.89 10.98 -16.71
CA GLN A 98 -8.52 9.69 -16.98
C GLN A 98 -7.56 8.49 -16.78
N GLY A 99 -6.62 8.59 -15.81
CA GLY A 99 -5.69 7.52 -15.47
C GLY A 99 -4.46 7.42 -16.38
N SER A 100 -4.26 8.37 -17.28
CA SER A 100 -3.08 8.38 -18.16
C SER A 100 -1.79 8.82 -17.45
N ILE A 101 -1.92 9.42 -16.26
CA ILE A 101 -0.80 9.90 -15.43
C ILE A 101 -0.92 9.27 -14.05
N GLY A 102 0.20 8.75 -13.51
CA GLY A 102 0.25 8.21 -12.17
C GLY A 102 0.15 9.27 -11.08
N GLU A 103 -0.36 8.89 -9.91
CA GLU A 103 -0.56 9.77 -8.76
C GLU A 103 0.74 10.39 -8.23
N THR A 104 1.87 9.72 -8.46
CA THR A 104 3.21 10.21 -8.09
C THR A 104 3.65 11.46 -8.85
N GLU A 105 3.05 11.69 -10.02
CA GLU A 105 3.35 12.86 -10.86
C GLU A 105 2.52 14.10 -10.50
N TRP A 106 1.48 13.93 -9.65
CA TRP A 106 0.61 15.04 -9.29
C TRP A 106 1.34 16.15 -8.55
N ASN A 107 1.38 17.33 -9.17
CA ASN A 107 2.10 18.50 -8.65
C ASN A 107 1.24 19.76 -8.77
N PRO A 108 0.30 20.01 -7.84
CA PRO A 108 -0.64 21.13 -7.89
C PRO A 108 0.07 22.48 -7.93
N ASN A 109 -0.43 23.38 -8.80
CA ASN A 109 0.10 24.73 -8.94
C ASN A 109 -0.16 25.63 -7.72
N ASP A 110 -1.28 25.41 -7.01
CA ASP A 110 -1.64 26.12 -5.79
C ASP A 110 -1.82 25.14 -4.64
N ILE A 111 -0.83 25.11 -3.76
CA ILE A 111 -0.81 24.20 -2.62
C ILE A 111 -1.90 24.53 -1.58
N ASN A 112 -2.27 25.81 -1.41
CA ASN A 112 -3.32 26.21 -0.50
C ASN A 112 -4.68 25.72 -1.01
N GLU A 113 -4.96 25.96 -2.29
CA GLU A 113 -6.18 25.51 -2.93
C GLU A 113 -6.29 23.99 -2.93
N PHE A 114 -5.17 23.27 -3.19
CA PHE A 114 -5.11 21.81 -3.10
C PHE A 114 -5.57 21.30 -1.73
N PHE A 115 -4.96 21.76 -0.64
CA PHE A 115 -5.28 21.28 0.71
C PHE A 115 -6.67 21.71 1.17
N TRP A 116 -7.14 22.88 0.73
CA TRP A 116 -8.51 23.29 0.96
C TRP A 116 -9.49 22.30 0.30
N ASN A 117 -9.33 22.06 -1.00
CA ASN A 117 -10.20 21.14 -1.76
C ASN A 117 -10.08 19.69 -1.26
N TRP A 118 -8.87 19.25 -0.89
CA TRP A 118 -8.67 17.90 -0.34
C TRP A 118 -9.50 17.68 0.92
N LYS A 119 -9.54 18.64 1.83
CA LYS A 119 -10.38 18.55 3.03
C LYS A 119 -11.87 18.71 2.72
N THR A 120 -12.25 19.77 1.99
CA THR A 120 -13.66 20.20 1.90
C THR A 120 -14.42 19.52 0.77
N VAL A 121 -13.76 19.07 -0.29
CA VAL A 121 -14.40 18.40 -1.43
C VAL A 121 -14.23 16.87 -1.28
N VAL A 122 -13.02 16.39 -0.98
CA VAL A 122 -12.76 14.94 -0.97
C VAL A 122 -13.06 14.31 0.39
N LEU A 123 -12.34 14.72 1.44
CA LEU A 123 -12.48 14.05 2.75
C LEU A 123 -13.86 14.29 3.35
N GLN A 124 -14.42 15.50 3.22
CA GLN A 124 -15.78 15.79 3.72
C GLN A 124 -16.82 14.91 3.01
N ASP A 125 -16.74 14.76 1.68
CA ASP A 125 -17.66 13.89 0.94
C ASP A 125 -17.56 12.43 1.39
N ILE A 126 -16.33 11.93 1.65
CA ILE A 126 -16.09 10.58 2.19
C ILE A 126 -16.69 10.43 3.60
N PHE A 127 -16.54 11.43 4.48
CA PHE A 127 -17.16 11.40 5.80
C PHE A 127 -18.67 11.31 5.69
N ASP A 128 -19.29 12.19 4.91
CA ASP A 128 -20.74 12.28 4.79
C ASP A 128 -21.37 11.07 4.09
N SER A 129 -20.65 10.45 3.16
CA SER A 129 -21.18 9.37 2.33
C SER A 129 -20.76 7.97 2.78
N ILE A 130 -19.59 7.82 3.42
CA ILE A 130 -19.01 6.51 3.74
C ILE A 130 -18.72 6.35 5.24
N THR A 131 -17.76 7.09 5.83
CA THR A 131 -17.26 6.75 7.17
C THR A 131 -18.28 7.01 8.28
N ASN A 132 -19.18 7.98 8.12
CA ASN A 132 -20.26 8.22 9.09
C ASN A 132 -21.45 7.23 8.95
N LYS A 133 -21.45 6.40 7.89
CA LYS A 133 -22.56 5.48 7.61
C LYS A 133 -22.18 4.01 7.74
N TYR A 134 -20.90 3.69 7.58
CA TYR A 134 -20.39 2.32 7.56
C TYR A 134 -19.22 2.18 8.52
N ASN A 135 -19.06 0.98 9.08
CA ASN A 135 -17.94 0.64 9.95
C ASN A 135 -16.66 0.50 9.10
N ILE A 136 -15.93 1.58 8.92
CA ILE A 136 -14.69 1.63 8.15
C ILE A 136 -13.52 1.45 9.10
N TYR A 137 -12.67 0.46 8.82
CA TYR A 137 -11.49 0.15 9.63
C TYR A 137 -10.39 1.19 9.49
N GLY A 138 -10.16 1.70 8.29
CA GLY A 138 -9.10 2.68 8.01
C GLY A 138 -9.42 3.62 6.86
N LEU A 139 -8.89 4.83 6.94
CA LEU A 139 -8.96 5.83 5.89
C LEU A 139 -7.54 6.27 5.52
N LYS A 140 -7.14 6.07 4.26
CA LYS A 140 -5.94 6.70 3.71
C LYS A 140 -6.23 8.17 3.45
N ILE A 141 -5.46 9.06 4.05
CA ILE A 141 -5.61 10.52 3.86
C ILE A 141 -4.68 11.08 2.78
N ALA A 142 -3.77 10.24 2.29
CA ALA A 142 -2.86 10.50 1.19
C ALA A 142 -2.54 9.19 0.47
N SER A 143 -2.32 9.26 -0.84
CA SER A 143 -1.92 8.15 -1.70
C SER A 143 -0.79 8.60 -2.62
N ASN A 144 0.46 8.37 -2.19
CA ASN A 144 1.69 8.63 -2.97
C ASN A 144 1.90 10.10 -3.40
N PHE A 145 1.50 11.07 -2.60
CA PHE A 145 1.56 12.51 -2.93
C PHE A 145 2.97 13.09 -2.76
N ILE A 146 3.94 12.61 -3.56
CA ILE A 146 5.36 12.94 -3.43
C ILE A 146 5.60 14.45 -3.43
N HIS A 147 4.96 15.18 -4.34
CA HIS A 147 5.15 16.62 -4.51
C HIS A 147 4.49 17.46 -3.41
N MET A 148 3.63 16.87 -2.57
CA MET A 148 2.98 17.56 -1.45
C MET A 148 3.52 17.13 -0.07
N GLU A 149 4.41 16.13 -0.01
CA GLU A 149 4.95 15.64 1.27
C GLU A 149 5.64 16.72 2.11
N TYR A 150 6.24 17.73 1.49
CA TYR A 150 6.94 18.81 2.19
C TYR A 150 6.00 19.74 2.99
N ALA A 151 4.72 19.71 2.69
CA ALA A 151 3.72 20.64 3.23
C ALA A 151 3.25 20.24 4.65
N GLU A 152 4.17 20.15 5.60
CA GLU A 152 3.97 19.58 6.94
C GLU A 152 2.82 20.22 7.72
N GLY A 153 2.70 21.56 7.67
CA GLY A 153 1.63 22.31 8.35
C GLY A 153 0.24 21.91 7.83
N TYR A 154 0.10 21.77 6.52
CA TYR A 154 -1.14 21.37 5.88
C TYR A 154 -1.52 19.92 6.18
N TRP A 155 -0.55 18.99 6.17
CA TRP A 155 -0.81 17.61 6.56
C TRP A 155 -1.24 17.48 8.01
N ASN A 156 -0.64 18.27 8.92
CA ASN A 156 -1.10 18.32 10.30
C ASN A 156 -2.57 18.76 10.39
N ASP A 157 -2.94 19.79 9.62
CA ASP A 157 -4.32 20.29 9.58
C ASP A 157 -5.30 19.26 8.95
N VAL A 158 -4.89 18.55 7.91
CA VAL A 158 -5.67 17.44 7.33
C VAL A 158 -5.92 16.34 8.37
N ILE A 159 -4.90 15.95 9.14
CA ILE A 159 -5.05 14.91 10.17
C ILE A 159 -5.98 15.40 11.29
N ASP A 160 -5.79 16.63 11.76
CA ASP A 160 -6.61 17.21 12.83
C ASP A 160 -8.07 17.40 12.37
N PHE A 161 -8.30 17.73 11.09
CA PHE A 161 -9.61 17.79 10.46
C PHE A 161 -10.25 16.39 10.40
N THR A 162 -9.51 15.38 9.96
CA THR A 162 -9.97 13.99 9.88
C THR A 162 -10.36 13.46 11.25
N ARG A 163 -9.54 13.68 12.28
CA ARG A 163 -9.78 13.20 13.65
C ARG A 163 -11.03 13.80 14.32
N LYS A 164 -11.51 14.94 13.86
CA LYS A 164 -12.77 15.52 14.34
C LYS A 164 -14.01 14.78 13.85
N GLN A 165 -13.89 14.00 12.79
CA GLN A 165 -15.01 13.39 12.08
C GLN A 165 -14.89 11.86 11.95
N TYR A 166 -13.72 11.28 12.25
CA TYR A 166 -13.45 9.87 12.05
C TYR A 166 -12.60 9.29 13.17
N ASP A 167 -13.14 8.28 13.86
CA ASP A 167 -12.51 7.61 15.00
C ASP A 167 -11.71 6.36 14.61
N GLY A 168 -11.80 5.90 13.36
CA GLY A 168 -11.04 4.74 12.86
C GLY A 168 -9.56 5.06 12.59
N ASN A 169 -8.85 4.11 11.97
CA ASN A 169 -7.43 4.27 11.70
C ASN A 169 -7.19 5.28 10.58
N VAL A 170 -6.41 6.30 10.85
CA VAL A 170 -5.92 7.27 9.85
C VAL A 170 -4.56 6.79 9.34
N ILE A 171 -4.44 6.66 8.03
CA ILE A 171 -3.28 6.10 7.35
C ILE A 171 -2.68 7.15 6.41
N TYR A 172 -1.39 7.38 6.48
CA TYR A 172 -0.66 8.14 5.47
C TYR A 172 0.07 7.16 4.56
N GLN A 173 -0.28 7.13 3.27
CA GLN A 173 0.36 6.27 2.27
C GLN A 173 1.49 7.04 1.59
N MET A 174 2.71 6.52 1.70
CA MET A 174 3.92 7.03 1.04
C MET A 174 4.26 6.16 -0.16
N ASN A 175 4.88 6.74 -1.18
CA ASN A 175 5.59 5.96 -2.19
C ASN A 175 6.91 5.42 -1.63
N SER A 176 7.39 4.30 -2.19
CA SER A 176 8.76 3.82 -1.98
C SER A 176 9.79 4.94 -2.28
N TRP A 177 11.00 4.72 -1.85
CA TRP A 177 12.10 5.66 -2.05
C TRP A 177 13.31 4.94 -2.63
N ILE A 178 14.21 5.72 -3.21
CA ILE A 178 15.49 5.23 -3.71
C ILE A 178 16.59 5.85 -2.85
N THR A 179 17.57 5.04 -2.47
CA THR A 179 18.87 5.52 -1.97
C THR A 179 19.98 4.81 -2.73
N ALA A 180 21.16 5.40 -2.72
CA ALA A 180 22.33 4.85 -3.39
C ALA A 180 23.60 5.23 -2.62
N VAL A 181 24.47 4.26 -2.37
CA VAL A 181 25.72 4.49 -1.60
C VAL A 181 26.67 5.48 -2.28
N TRP A 182 26.55 5.63 -3.59
CA TRP A 182 27.38 6.54 -4.39
C TRP A 182 26.85 7.98 -4.47
N ASP A 183 25.62 8.24 -3.93
CA ASP A 183 25.06 9.61 -3.87
C ASP A 183 24.38 9.87 -2.51
N PRO A 184 25.07 10.54 -1.58
CA PRO A 184 24.53 10.85 -0.24
C PRO A 184 23.27 11.71 -0.26
N SER A 185 22.96 12.41 -1.36
CA SER A 185 21.75 13.23 -1.45
C SER A 185 20.46 12.42 -1.39
N TYR A 186 20.48 11.20 -1.89
CA TYR A 186 19.34 10.27 -1.77
C TYR A 186 19.07 9.87 -0.32
N GLU A 187 20.13 9.57 0.44
CA GLU A 187 20.01 9.26 1.87
C GLU A 187 19.48 10.47 2.66
N ALA A 188 19.95 11.67 2.36
CA ALA A 188 19.46 12.90 2.99
C ALA A 188 17.97 13.13 2.71
N LYS A 189 17.51 12.92 1.47
CA LYS A 189 16.09 13.01 1.11
C LYS A 189 15.26 11.96 1.84
N PHE A 190 15.73 10.72 1.92
CA PHE A 190 15.06 9.66 2.67
C PHE A 190 14.91 10.03 4.14
N ILE A 191 16.00 10.49 4.80
CA ILE A 191 15.97 10.93 6.21
C ILE A 191 14.96 12.06 6.40
N GLN A 192 14.92 13.04 5.51
CA GLN A 192 13.95 14.12 5.56
C GLN A 192 12.51 13.60 5.50
N ARG A 193 12.21 12.67 4.57
CA ARG A 193 10.88 12.09 4.40
C ARG A 193 10.39 11.37 5.65
N ILE A 194 11.20 10.48 6.24
CA ILE A 194 10.78 9.66 7.39
C ILE A 194 10.70 10.45 8.71
N ASN A 195 11.28 11.65 8.78
CA ASN A 195 11.27 12.50 9.97
C ASN A 195 10.12 13.53 9.97
N ARG A 196 9.25 13.54 8.98
CA ARG A 196 8.12 14.48 8.90
C ARG A 196 7.20 14.33 10.10
N PRO A 197 6.89 15.43 10.82
CA PRO A 197 6.16 15.39 12.09
C PRO A 197 4.77 14.75 11.98
N TYR A 198 4.07 14.97 10.89
CA TYR A 198 2.71 14.47 10.69
C TYR A 198 2.63 12.93 10.64
N LEU A 199 3.71 12.25 10.24
CA LEU A 199 3.76 10.78 10.26
C LEU A 199 3.64 10.19 11.68
N LYS A 200 3.92 10.99 12.70
CA LYS A 200 3.74 10.59 14.11
C LYS A 200 2.30 10.72 14.60
N LYS A 201 1.43 11.43 13.86
CA LYS A 201 0.04 11.67 14.23
C LYS A 201 -0.94 10.64 13.66
N VAL A 202 -0.56 9.90 12.61
CA VAL A 202 -1.38 8.84 12.02
C VAL A 202 -1.33 7.57 12.87
N ASP A 203 -2.19 6.57 12.62
CA ASP A 203 -2.19 5.32 13.36
C ASP A 203 -1.10 4.37 12.87
N PHE A 204 -0.93 4.27 11.57
CA PHE A 204 0.19 3.58 10.94
C PHE A 204 0.54 4.21 9.58
N VAL A 205 1.76 3.97 9.14
CA VAL A 205 2.26 4.48 7.87
C VAL A 205 2.17 3.39 6.82
N GLY A 206 1.45 3.69 5.73
CA GLY A 206 1.47 2.88 4.52
C GLY A 206 2.69 3.22 3.66
N ILE A 207 3.24 2.23 2.99
CA ILE A 207 4.19 2.43 1.90
C ILE A 207 3.76 1.59 0.69
N ASP A 208 3.86 2.15 -0.50
CA ASP A 208 3.82 1.38 -1.73
C ASP A 208 5.17 0.71 -1.92
N CYS A 209 5.18 -0.61 -1.74
CA CYS A 209 6.41 -1.39 -1.61
C CYS A 209 6.94 -1.83 -2.98
N TRP A 210 7.30 -0.85 -3.82
CA TRP A 210 7.84 -1.06 -5.17
C TRP A 210 9.37 -0.89 -5.22
N PHE A 211 10.08 -1.47 -4.24
CA PHE A 211 11.53 -1.35 -4.21
C PHE A 211 12.18 -2.17 -5.32
N GLU A 212 13.02 -1.50 -6.09
CA GLU A 212 13.86 -2.13 -7.11
C GLU A 212 15.00 -2.88 -6.41
N LEU A 213 15.03 -4.22 -6.53
CA LEU A 213 15.92 -5.05 -5.75
C LEU A 213 17.11 -5.59 -6.56
N SER A 214 16.84 -6.18 -7.73
CA SER A 214 17.83 -6.95 -8.48
C SER A 214 17.75 -6.69 -9.96
N ASP A 215 18.89 -6.59 -10.63
CA ASP A 215 19.02 -6.55 -12.08
C ASP A 215 19.16 -7.94 -12.73
N LYS A 216 19.12 -9.00 -11.94
CA LYS A 216 19.07 -10.37 -12.45
C LYS A 216 17.74 -10.67 -13.11
N LYS A 217 17.80 -11.53 -14.12
CA LYS A 217 16.65 -11.97 -14.90
C LYS A 217 15.62 -12.70 -14.02
N ILE A 218 16.06 -13.69 -13.28
CA ILE A 218 15.31 -14.45 -12.27
C ILE A 218 16.26 -14.73 -11.10
N PRO A 219 16.27 -13.86 -10.07
CA PRO A 219 17.10 -14.09 -8.89
C PRO A 219 16.52 -15.27 -8.08
N SER A 220 17.40 -16.07 -7.49
CA SER A 220 16.99 -17.13 -6.56
C SER A 220 16.36 -16.54 -5.30
N TYR A 221 15.70 -17.37 -4.51
CA TYR A 221 15.12 -16.95 -3.23
C TYR A 221 16.17 -16.35 -2.29
N GLU A 222 17.36 -16.99 -2.16
CA GLU A 222 18.46 -16.50 -1.34
C GLU A 222 18.98 -15.16 -1.83
N GLU A 223 19.11 -15.00 -3.14
CA GLU A 223 19.52 -13.73 -3.75
C GLU A 223 18.50 -12.61 -3.52
N VAL A 224 17.21 -12.94 -3.51
CA VAL A 224 16.18 -11.93 -3.16
C VAL A 224 16.31 -11.51 -1.71
N ILE A 225 16.57 -12.45 -0.78
CA ILE A 225 16.84 -12.10 0.63
C ILE A 225 18.05 -11.17 0.72
N GLU A 226 19.17 -11.50 0.07
CA GLU A 226 20.36 -10.66 0.07
C GLU A 226 20.05 -9.26 -0.48
N CYS A 227 19.30 -9.17 -1.58
CA CYS A 227 18.89 -7.89 -2.18
C CYS A 227 17.97 -7.05 -1.28
N LEU A 228 17.19 -7.64 -0.40
CA LEU A 228 16.39 -6.90 0.59
C LEU A 228 17.28 -6.17 1.61
N PHE A 229 18.48 -6.68 1.88
CA PHE A 229 19.47 -6.04 2.75
C PHE A 229 20.48 -5.17 2.00
N SER A 230 20.72 -5.44 0.70
CA SER A 230 21.61 -4.66 -0.15
C SER A 230 21.27 -4.89 -1.61
N THR A 231 20.57 -3.94 -2.23
CA THR A 231 20.11 -4.08 -3.62
C THR A 231 21.28 -4.12 -4.61
N THR A 232 21.19 -4.97 -5.64
CA THR A 232 22.20 -5.03 -6.70
C THR A 232 21.89 -4.07 -7.86
N ILE A 233 20.64 -3.68 -8.00
CA ILE A 233 20.17 -2.79 -9.07
C ILE A 233 21.00 -1.50 -9.14
N TYR A 234 21.59 -1.21 -10.29
CA TYR A 234 22.45 -0.04 -10.55
C TYR A 234 23.55 0.17 -9.50
N SER A 235 24.01 -0.89 -8.85
CA SER A 235 25.01 -0.84 -7.75
C SER A 235 24.62 0.14 -6.63
N ARG A 236 23.31 0.29 -6.36
CA ARG A 236 22.81 1.22 -5.33
C ARG A 236 23.16 0.78 -3.94
N ALA A 237 23.24 -0.53 -3.69
CA ALA A 237 23.41 -1.13 -2.36
C ALA A 237 22.43 -0.53 -1.34
N GLN A 238 21.17 -0.31 -1.76
CA GLN A 238 20.11 0.21 -0.91
C GLN A 238 19.72 -0.85 0.12
N GLU A 239 19.65 -0.45 1.39
CA GLU A 239 19.33 -1.33 2.52
C GLU A 239 17.83 -1.26 2.85
N VAL A 240 16.98 -1.84 1.97
CA VAL A 240 15.51 -1.69 2.01
C VAL A 240 14.94 -2.03 3.40
N ILE A 241 15.29 -3.18 3.97
CA ILE A 241 14.75 -3.63 5.27
C ILE A 241 15.19 -2.72 6.40
N TYR A 242 16.45 -2.29 6.45
CA TYR A 242 16.94 -1.36 7.46
C TYR A 242 16.26 0.01 7.34
N GLN A 243 15.98 0.46 6.14
CA GLN A 243 15.29 1.72 5.90
C GLN A 243 13.82 1.66 6.32
N ILE A 244 13.12 0.56 6.05
CA ILE A 244 11.76 0.34 6.56
C ILE A 244 11.77 0.34 8.12
N GLU A 245 12.75 -0.30 8.72
CA GLU A 245 12.91 -0.28 10.19
C GLU A 245 13.21 1.13 10.71
N ARG A 246 14.02 1.92 10.01
CA ARG A 246 14.28 3.34 10.36
C ARG A 246 13.02 4.19 10.27
N LEU A 247 12.16 3.98 9.26
CA LEU A 247 10.84 4.63 9.20
C LEU A 247 10.02 4.31 10.46
N HIS A 248 9.92 3.03 10.84
CA HIS A 248 9.26 2.64 12.08
C HIS A 248 9.88 3.34 13.31
N ARG A 249 11.20 3.30 13.45
CA ARG A 249 11.91 3.89 14.60
C ARG A 249 11.72 5.40 14.69
N SER A 250 11.72 6.10 13.53
CA SER A 250 11.53 7.55 13.50
C SER A 250 10.09 7.97 13.83
N THR A 251 9.12 7.26 13.28
CA THR A 251 7.69 7.60 13.43
C THR A 251 7.09 7.01 14.71
N LYS A 252 7.64 5.91 15.25
CA LYS A 252 7.05 5.04 16.28
C LYS A 252 5.73 4.42 15.86
N LYS A 253 5.50 4.31 14.55
CA LYS A 253 4.28 3.73 13.96
C LYS A 253 4.56 2.39 13.31
N SER A 254 3.56 1.52 13.29
CA SER A 254 3.64 0.32 12.47
C SER A 254 3.69 0.69 10.99
N VAL A 255 4.33 -0.17 10.19
CA VAL A 255 4.45 -0.02 8.74
C VAL A 255 3.57 -1.04 8.05
N TYR A 256 2.82 -0.58 7.05
CA TYR A 256 1.92 -1.36 6.23
C TYR A 256 2.32 -1.26 4.75
N PHE A 257 2.41 -2.39 4.05
CA PHE A 257 2.61 -2.37 2.61
C PHE A 257 1.26 -2.14 1.93
N GLY A 258 0.94 -0.89 1.64
CA GLY A 258 -0.36 -0.48 1.13
C GLY A 258 -0.60 -0.82 -0.34
N GLY A 259 0.47 -1.02 -1.11
CA GLY A 259 0.50 -1.62 -2.44
C GLY A 259 1.73 -2.50 -2.54
N PHE A 260 1.55 -3.80 -2.75
CA PHE A 260 2.64 -4.76 -2.83
C PHE A 260 2.29 -5.90 -3.78
N ASN A 261 3.14 -6.13 -4.76
CA ASN A 261 3.13 -7.32 -5.58
C ASN A 261 4.48 -7.45 -6.32
N ILE A 262 4.67 -8.58 -6.96
CA ILE A 262 5.83 -8.85 -7.82
C ILE A 262 5.27 -9.34 -9.14
N PRO A 263 5.54 -8.67 -10.26
CA PRO A 263 5.05 -9.12 -11.54
C PRO A 263 5.66 -10.46 -11.93
N ALA A 264 4.84 -11.39 -12.40
CA ALA A 264 5.26 -12.71 -12.84
C ALA A 264 5.92 -12.67 -14.22
N CYS A 265 6.98 -11.89 -14.37
CA CYS A 265 7.77 -11.78 -15.61
C CYS A 265 9.25 -11.67 -15.28
N GLU A 266 10.10 -12.03 -16.24
CA GLU A 266 11.54 -11.81 -16.11
C GLU A 266 11.86 -10.37 -15.75
N TYR A 267 12.87 -10.13 -14.92
CA TYR A 267 13.22 -8.83 -14.38
C TYR A 267 12.15 -8.14 -13.51
N GLY A 268 11.11 -8.85 -13.05
CA GLY A 268 10.04 -8.27 -12.23
C GLY A 268 10.51 -7.69 -10.89
N LEU A 269 11.70 -8.02 -10.39
CA LEU A 269 12.31 -7.38 -9.21
C LEU A 269 13.25 -6.22 -9.57
N ARG A 270 13.45 -5.95 -10.86
CA ARG A 270 14.19 -4.79 -11.34
C ARG A 270 13.33 -3.54 -11.36
N THR A 271 12.10 -3.66 -11.84
CA THR A 271 11.11 -2.58 -11.92
C THR A 271 9.74 -3.11 -11.48
N PRO A 272 9.57 -3.41 -10.19
CA PRO A 272 8.36 -4.10 -9.69
C PRO A 272 7.07 -3.30 -9.89
N TRP A 273 7.17 -1.99 -10.09
CA TRP A 273 6.07 -1.08 -10.41
C TRP A 273 5.62 -1.17 -11.87
N ASN A 274 6.41 -1.82 -12.76
CA ASN A 274 6.09 -1.99 -14.17
C ASN A 274 5.79 -3.46 -14.50
N PRO A 275 4.52 -3.84 -14.69
CA PRO A 275 4.17 -5.23 -15.02
C PRO A 275 4.63 -5.68 -16.40
N HIS A 276 5.04 -4.74 -17.26
CA HIS A 276 5.48 -5.01 -18.64
C HIS A 276 6.98 -4.86 -18.83
N THR A 277 7.77 -5.10 -17.78
CA THR A 277 9.24 -5.06 -17.86
C THR A 277 9.80 -6.08 -18.85
N SER A 278 9.13 -7.23 -19.00
CA SER A 278 9.46 -8.28 -19.97
C SER A 278 8.18 -8.98 -20.42
N ASP A 279 8.15 -9.41 -21.68
CA ASP A 279 7.07 -10.24 -22.22
C ASP A 279 7.25 -11.73 -21.84
N THR A 280 8.36 -12.10 -21.22
CA THR A 280 8.62 -13.48 -20.82
C THR A 280 8.05 -13.72 -19.42
N PHE A 281 7.03 -14.57 -19.36
CA PHE A 281 6.40 -14.98 -18.11
C PHE A 281 7.35 -15.79 -17.24
N SER A 282 7.35 -15.50 -15.93
CA SER A 282 8.07 -16.29 -14.90
C SER A 282 7.30 -16.26 -13.59
N ALA A 283 6.67 -17.38 -13.24
CA ALA A 283 6.06 -17.54 -11.91
C ALA A 283 7.12 -17.62 -10.79
N GLU A 284 8.32 -18.09 -11.10
CA GLU A 284 9.40 -18.29 -10.13
C GLU A 284 9.82 -16.97 -9.47
N ILE A 285 9.93 -15.89 -10.22
CA ILE A 285 10.29 -14.58 -9.65
C ILE A 285 9.24 -14.07 -8.66
N GLN A 286 7.97 -14.33 -8.94
CA GLN A 286 6.86 -13.99 -8.06
C GLN A 286 6.93 -14.84 -6.77
N ILE A 287 7.17 -16.15 -6.89
CA ILE A 287 7.32 -17.08 -5.76
C ILE A 287 8.47 -16.65 -4.87
N ASN A 288 9.68 -16.47 -5.46
CA ASN A 288 10.88 -16.10 -4.72
C ASN A 288 10.72 -14.78 -3.98
N GLY A 289 10.13 -13.79 -4.63
CA GLY A 289 9.89 -12.50 -4.01
C GLY A 289 8.87 -12.56 -2.86
N TRP A 290 7.69 -13.16 -3.06
CA TRP A 290 6.70 -13.30 -1.99
C TRP A 290 7.24 -14.08 -0.80
N ARG A 291 8.01 -15.15 -1.05
CA ARG A 291 8.64 -15.96 -0.01
C ARG A 291 9.68 -15.18 0.79
N ALA A 292 10.57 -14.45 0.10
CA ALA A 292 11.62 -13.67 0.76
C ALA A 292 11.03 -12.53 1.62
N TYR A 293 10.07 -11.77 1.09
CA TYR A 293 9.39 -10.72 1.87
C TYR A 293 8.65 -11.29 3.08
N ARG A 294 7.95 -12.42 2.92
CA ARG A 294 7.28 -13.09 4.03
C ARG A 294 8.26 -13.46 5.14
N GLU A 295 9.35 -14.16 4.79
CA GLU A 295 10.34 -14.62 5.78
C GLU A 295 10.92 -13.46 6.59
N ILE A 296 11.24 -12.35 5.92
CA ILE A 296 11.86 -11.19 6.58
C ILE A 296 10.84 -10.36 7.35
N MET A 297 9.64 -10.17 6.82
CA MET A 297 8.68 -9.21 7.39
C MET A 297 7.70 -9.84 8.38
N GLU A 298 7.32 -11.11 8.23
CA GLU A 298 6.35 -11.76 9.11
C GLU A 298 6.74 -11.71 10.60
N PRO A 299 8.02 -11.94 10.99
CA PRO A 299 8.45 -11.89 12.38
C PRO A 299 8.56 -10.47 12.95
N LYS A 300 8.50 -9.41 12.13
CA LYS A 300 8.66 -8.03 12.59
C LYS A 300 7.39 -7.55 13.29
N SER A 301 7.49 -7.24 14.58
CA SER A 301 6.35 -6.76 15.39
C SER A 301 5.75 -5.47 14.85
N TYR A 302 6.58 -4.58 14.30
CA TYR A 302 6.14 -3.31 13.72
C TYR A 302 5.50 -3.44 12.34
N PHE A 303 5.62 -4.58 11.67
CA PHE A 303 5.00 -4.79 10.37
C PHE A 303 3.51 -5.05 10.55
N LYS A 304 2.66 -4.12 10.08
CA LYS A 304 1.21 -4.18 10.23
C LYS A 304 0.56 -5.18 9.27
N GLY A 305 1.18 -5.43 8.13
CA GLY A 305 0.69 -6.33 7.09
C GLY A 305 0.85 -5.76 5.70
N PHE A 306 0.13 -6.33 4.74
CA PHE A 306 0.27 -6.01 3.33
C PHE A 306 -1.06 -5.96 2.60
N SER A 307 -1.05 -5.33 1.42
CA SER A 307 -2.14 -5.35 0.44
C SER A 307 -1.63 -5.83 -0.91
N ILE A 308 -2.23 -6.91 -1.42
CA ILE A 308 -1.93 -7.43 -2.75
C ILE A 308 -2.33 -6.38 -3.78
N TRP A 309 -1.45 -5.99 -4.65
CA TRP A 309 -1.76 -5.19 -5.82
C TRP A 309 -1.96 -6.11 -7.02
N PHE A 310 -3.14 -6.38 -7.50
CA PHE A 310 -4.52 -6.07 -7.08
C PHE A 310 -5.34 -7.37 -7.07
N ILE A 311 -6.59 -7.31 -6.59
CA ILE A 311 -7.52 -8.45 -6.55
C ILE A 311 -8.79 -8.14 -7.34
N GLY A 312 -9.60 -9.17 -7.63
CA GLY A 312 -10.91 -9.03 -8.27
C GLY A 312 -10.89 -8.92 -9.80
N SER A 313 -9.71 -8.91 -10.43
CA SER A 313 -9.61 -8.82 -11.88
C SER A 313 -9.95 -10.15 -12.58
N CYS A 314 -10.64 -10.04 -13.71
CA CYS A 314 -10.92 -11.16 -14.59
C CYS A 314 -9.80 -11.42 -15.62
N ASP A 315 -8.83 -10.51 -15.76
CA ASP A 315 -7.67 -10.71 -16.63
C ASP A 315 -6.65 -11.67 -16.01
N LYS A 316 -6.81 -12.94 -16.35
CA LYS A 316 -5.91 -14.01 -15.87
C LYS A 316 -4.49 -13.93 -16.41
N LYS A 317 -4.20 -13.08 -17.38
CA LYS A 317 -2.87 -12.94 -17.99
C LYS A 317 -2.07 -11.78 -17.45
N HIS A 318 -2.71 -10.89 -16.67
CA HIS A 318 -2.01 -9.73 -16.13
C HIS A 318 -0.85 -10.16 -15.22
N PRO A 319 0.39 -9.64 -15.40
CA PRO A 319 1.57 -10.10 -14.65
C PRO A 319 1.46 -9.98 -13.12
N TYR A 320 0.63 -9.08 -12.60
CA TYR A 320 0.37 -8.97 -11.16
C TYR A 320 -0.63 -10.00 -10.62
N GLN A 321 -1.30 -10.79 -11.47
CA GLN A 321 -2.09 -11.90 -10.95
C GLN A 321 -1.17 -12.91 -10.25
N ILE A 322 -1.70 -13.56 -9.21
CA ILE A 322 -0.98 -14.64 -8.55
C ILE A 322 -1.15 -15.91 -9.38
N HIS A 323 -0.12 -16.25 -10.13
CA HIS A 323 -0.19 -17.27 -11.18
C HIS A 323 0.13 -18.69 -10.70
N SER A 324 0.87 -18.84 -9.61
CA SER A 324 1.26 -20.17 -9.14
C SER A 324 0.53 -20.56 -7.87
N LYS A 325 0.27 -21.87 -7.72
CA LYS A 325 -0.28 -22.42 -6.49
C LYS A 325 0.68 -22.25 -5.30
N GLU A 326 1.98 -22.25 -5.55
CA GLU A 326 3.00 -22.02 -4.53
C GLU A 326 2.95 -20.60 -4.00
N ALA A 327 2.90 -19.57 -4.87
CA ALA A 327 2.74 -18.18 -4.43
C ALA A 327 1.41 -17.98 -3.67
N GLU A 328 0.34 -18.61 -4.12
CA GLU A 328 -0.95 -18.59 -3.42
C GLU A 328 -0.84 -19.16 -2.00
N ILE A 329 -0.15 -20.30 -1.83
CA ILE A 329 0.08 -20.92 -0.51
C ILE A 329 0.90 -19.97 0.38
N ILE A 330 1.99 -19.39 -0.13
CA ILE A 330 2.83 -18.45 0.61
C ILE A 330 1.99 -17.28 1.15
N ILE A 331 1.15 -16.70 0.31
CA ILE A 331 0.28 -15.60 0.68
C ILE A 331 -0.80 -16.05 1.68
N ASN A 332 -1.46 -17.19 1.41
CA ASN A 332 -2.53 -17.71 2.24
C ASN A 332 -2.04 -18.01 3.67
N GLU A 333 -0.83 -18.55 3.79
CA GLU A 333 -0.25 -18.94 5.08
C GLU A 333 0.45 -17.80 5.82
N TRP A 334 0.63 -16.63 5.20
CA TRP A 334 1.21 -15.49 5.88
C TRP A 334 0.31 -15.09 7.07
N TYR A 335 0.87 -15.09 8.29
CA TYR A 335 0.17 -14.93 9.57
C TYR A 335 -0.83 -16.06 9.93
N LYS A 336 -0.80 -17.19 9.24
CA LYS A 336 -1.57 -18.37 9.67
C LYS A 336 -0.95 -18.98 10.93
N GLU A 337 -1.81 -19.44 11.84
CA GLU A 337 -1.42 -20.16 13.05
C GLU A 337 -0.93 -21.57 12.74
#